data_1452284de11906e592d43adf94edcbc1
#
_entry.id   1452284de11906e592d43adf94edcbc1
#
_cell.length_a   1.000
_cell.length_b   1.000
_cell.length_c   1.000
_cell.angle_alpha   90.00
_cell.angle_beta   90.00
_cell.angle_gamma   90.00
#
_symmetry.space_group_name_H-M   'P 1'
#
loop_
_entity.id
_entity.type
_entity.pdbx_description
1 polymer ?
#
loop_
_entity_poly.entity_id
_entity_poly.type
_entity_poly.pdbx_seq_one_letter_code
_entity_poly.pdbx_strand_id
1 'polypeptide(L)'
;MIKSRTIYLLTALVCGLVIAGHCFAQTPGTWEYYRHHFVSEDGRVIDFFQKKTSHSEGQGYGMLLAVAHKDRASFNRIYKWTRENLMVRADPLSAWQWGMRINGQWDILDYNNATDGDLLIAWALLEAAQLWSEPNLADHALSIIAAIKNDLVIKKYGRMILLPGYFGFSSPE
;
A
#
# COMPACT_ATOMS: atom_id res chain seq x y z
N MET A 1 77.38 24.60 21.85
CA MET A 1 76.03 25.12 21.98
C MET A 1 75.16 24.47 20.88
N ILE A 2 74.48 23.41 21.21
CA ILE A 2 73.64 22.69 20.27
C ILE A 2 72.20 22.95 20.69
N LYS A 3 71.41 23.61 19.79
CA LYS A 3 70.01 23.86 19.99
C LYS A 3 69.19 22.65 19.54
N SER A 4 68.60 21.99 20.50
CA SER A 4 67.62 20.90 20.33
C SER A 4 66.37 21.45 19.58
N ARG A 5 66.06 20.86 18.40
CA ARG A 5 64.80 21.06 17.72
C ARG A 5 63.82 19.96 18.14
N THR A 6 62.88 20.32 18.99
CA THR A 6 61.77 19.47 19.39
C THR A 6 60.80 19.35 18.20
N ILE A 7 60.70 18.18 17.64
CA ILE A 7 59.73 17.84 16.60
C ILE A 7 58.41 17.49 17.29
N TYR A 8 57.42 18.37 17.14
CA TYR A 8 56.05 18.05 17.56
C TYR A 8 55.41 17.16 16.48
N LEU A 9 55.27 15.88 16.75
CA LEU A 9 54.38 15.01 16.01
C LEU A 9 52.93 15.41 16.30
N LEU A 10 52.31 16.08 15.35
CA LEU A 10 50.83 16.22 15.35
C LEU A 10 50.25 14.89 14.90
N THR A 11 49.83 14.08 15.84
CA THR A 11 48.90 12.95 15.57
C THR A 11 47.51 13.53 15.30
N ALA A 12 47.20 13.68 14.02
CA ALA A 12 45.84 13.97 13.60
C ALA A 12 44.99 12.71 13.87
N LEU A 13 44.23 12.78 14.97
CA LEU A 13 43.17 11.80 15.28
C LEU A 13 42.02 12.03 14.28
N VAL A 14 42.06 11.30 13.17
CA VAL A 14 40.94 11.22 12.26
C VAL A 14 39.84 10.42 12.98
N CYS A 15 38.97 11.11 13.72
CA CYS A 15 37.69 10.57 14.12
C CYS A 15 36.86 10.33 12.84
N GLY A 16 36.98 9.14 12.28
CA GLY A 16 36.04 8.64 11.30
C GLY A 16 34.67 8.58 11.94
N LEU A 17 33.83 9.58 11.68
CA LEU A 17 32.39 9.49 11.93
C LEU A 17 31.87 8.36 11.02
N VAL A 18 31.84 7.15 11.54
CA VAL A 18 31.03 6.08 10.97
C VAL A 18 29.58 6.54 11.19
N ILE A 19 29.05 7.24 10.20
CA ILE A 19 27.61 7.36 10.06
C ILE A 19 27.15 5.91 9.82
N ALA A 20 26.83 5.21 10.92
CA ALA A 20 26.05 4.00 10.87
C ALA A 20 24.71 4.46 10.31
N GLY A 21 24.58 4.47 8.99
CA GLY A 21 23.29 4.42 8.34
C GLY A 21 22.59 3.27 9.01
N HIS A 22 21.57 3.57 9.82
CA HIS A 22 20.63 2.57 10.27
C HIS A 22 19.88 2.15 9.00
N CYS A 23 20.56 1.34 8.18
CA CYS A 23 19.90 0.39 7.34
C CYS A 23 19.07 -0.40 8.36
N PHE A 24 17.77 -0.11 8.46
CA PHE A 24 16.86 -1.06 9.06
C PHE A 24 17.10 -2.34 8.25
N ALA A 25 17.99 -3.18 8.76
CA ALA A 25 18.16 -4.51 8.24
C ALA A 25 16.76 -5.11 8.35
N GLN A 26 16.07 -5.15 7.22
CA GLN A 26 14.80 -5.86 7.13
C GLN A 26 15.12 -7.23 7.67
N THR A 27 14.51 -7.60 8.79
CA THR A 27 14.70 -8.90 9.37
C THR A 27 14.45 -9.89 8.23
N PRO A 28 15.45 -10.71 7.83
CA PRO A 28 15.23 -11.65 6.73
C PRO A 28 14.00 -12.45 7.08
N GLY A 29 12.94 -12.33 6.31
CA GLY A 29 11.73 -13.11 6.51
C GLY A 29 10.42 -12.36 6.73
N THR A 30 10.39 -11.04 7.05
CA THR A 30 9.11 -10.36 7.30
C THR A 30 8.20 -10.30 6.07
N TRP A 31 8.75 -10.01 4.89
CA TRP A 31 7.99 -10.04 3.65
C TRP A 31 7.65 -11.45 3.20
N GLU A 32 8.63 -12.37 3.21
CA GLU A 32 8.40 -13.78 2.93
C GLU A 32 7.35 -14.35 3.87
N TYR A 33 7.43 -14.06 5.18
CA TYR A 33 6.42 -14.49 6.14
C TYR A 33 5.04 -13.99 5.76
N TYR A 34 4.88 -12.68 5.51
CA TYR A 34 3.59 -12.08 5.13
C TYR A 34 3.05 -12.71 3.85
N ARG A 35 3.89 -12.80 2.82
CA ARG A 35 3.52 -13.35 1.52
C ARG A 35 3.08 -14.80 1.62
N HIS A 36 3.79 -15.62 2.38
CA HIS A 36 3.45 -17.04 2.53
C HIS A 36 2.22 -17.28 3.40
N HIS A 37 1.96 -16.40 4.38
CA HIS A 37 0.88 -16.63 5.35
C HIS A 37 -0.43 -15.95 4.94
N PHE A 38 -0.36 -14.81 4.26
CA PHE A 38 -1.54 -14.00 3.98
C PHE A 38 -1.87 -13.86 2.50
N VAL A 39 -0.95 -14.16 1.59
CA VAL A 39 -1.21 -14.02 0.15
C VAL A 39 -1.34 -15.41 -0.48
N SER A 40 -2.52 -15.67 -1.07
CA SER A 40 -2.76 -16.90 -1.82
C SER A 40 -1.98 -16.94 -3.14
N GLU A 41 -1.93 -18.10 -3.78
CA GLU A 41 -1.20 -18.29 -5.04
C GLU A 41 -1.74 -17.42 -6.17
N ASP A 42 -3.05 -17.13 -6.19
CA ASP A 42 -3.71 -16.26 -7.16
C ASP A 42 -3.59 -14.76 -6.84
N GLY A 43 -3.05 -14.39 -5.66
CA GLY A 43 -2.79 -13.01 -5.26
C GLY A 43 -3.82 -12.42 -4.31
N ARG A 44 -4.72 -13.20 -3.77
CA ARG A 44 -5.67 -12.76 -2.77
C ARG A 44 -4.99 -12.57 -1.41
N VAL A 45 -5.14 -11.40 -0.78
CA VAL A 45 -4.75 -11.17 0.61
C VAL A 45 -5.89 -11.59 1.54
N ILE A 46 -5.61 -12.51 2.44
CA ILE A 46 -6.62 -13.21 3.26
C ILE A 46 -6.57 -12.69 4.69
N ASP A 47 -7.71 -12.21 5.20
CA ASP A 47 -7.92 -11.96 6.61
C ASP A 47 -8.44 -13.22 7.31
N PHE A 48 -7.55 -13.91 8.01
CA PHE A 48 -7.89 -15.14 8.73
C PHE A 48 -8.75 -14.90 9.97
N PHE A 49 -8.76 -13.67 10.50
CA PHE A 49 -9.55 -13.32 11.68
C PHE A 49 -11.01 -13.01 11.33
N GLN A 50 -11.28 -12.60 10.09
CA GLN A 50 -12.61 -12.30 9.58
C GLN A 50 -13.10 -13.38 8.58
N LYS A 51 -13.16 -14.63 9.02
CA LYS A 51 -13.71 -15.77 8.24
C LYS A 51 -13.03 -15.95 6.87
N LYS A 52 -11.74 -15.64 6.78
CA LYS A 52 -10.95 -15.70 5.54
C LYS A 52 -11.50 -14.77 4.45
N THR A 53 -12.08 -13.63 4.81
CA THR A 53 -12.46 -12.59 3.85
C THR A 53 -11.23 -11.88 3.27
N SER A 54 -11.46 -11.07 2.26
CA SER A 54 -10.46 -10.15 1.69
C SER A 54 -11.08 -8.77 1.60
N HIS A 55 -10.28 -7.76 1.90
CA HIS A 55 -10.69 -6.37 1.90
C HIS A 55 -9.83 -5.55 0.95
N SER A 56 -10.40 -4.51 0.37
CA SER A 56 -9.65 -3.56 -0.47
C SER A 56 -8.43 -2.98 0.27
N GLU A 57 -8.57 -2.70 1.58
CA GLU A 57 -7.48 -2.27 2.44
C GLU A 57 -6.34 -3.31 2.49
N GLY A 58 -6.67 -4.57 2.76
CA GLY A 58 -5.68 -5.66 2.80
C GLY A 58 -4.96 -5.86 1.47
N GLN A 59 -5.69 -5.77 0.35
CA GLN A 59 -5.10 -5.81 -0.99
C GLN A 59 -4.15 -4.62 -1.21
N GLY A 60 -4.54 -3.42 -0.82
CA GLY A 60 -3.70 -2.22 -0.90
C GLY A 60 -2.41 -2.36 -0.09
N TYR A 61 -2.48 -2.85 1.14
CA TYR A 61 -1.28 -3.15 1.95
C TYR A 61 -0.40 -4.20 1.29
N GLY A 62 -0.97 -5.29 0.78
CA GLY A 62 -0.21 -6.34 0.08
C GLY A 62 0.53 -5.80 -1.14
N MET A 63 -0.11 -4.93 -1.91
CA MET A 63 0.50 -4.26 -3.06
C MET A 63 1.64 -3.32 -2.63
N LEU A 64 1.45 -2.48 -1.60
CA LEU A 64 2.47 -1.57 -1.07
C LEU A 64 3.68 -2.33 -0.54
N LEU A 65 3.46 -3.41 0.22
CA LEU A 65 4.54 -4.25 0.72
C LEU A 65 5.33 -4.89 -0.42
N ALA A 66 4.65 -5.39 -1.46
CA ALA A 66 5.31 -5.95 -2.63
C ALA A 66 6.18 -4.91 -3.36
N VAL A 67 5.70 -3.66 -3.50
CA VAL A 67 6.48 -2.55 -4.08
C VAL A 67 7.69 -2.21 -3.20
N ALA A 68 7.50 -2.07 -1.89
CA ALA A 68 8.58 -1.76 -0.94
C ALA A 68 9.71 -2.80 -0.99
N HIS A 69 9.36 -4.06 -1.21
CA HIS A 69 10.32 -5.17 -1.38
C HIS A 69 10.75 -5.42 -2.82
N LYS A 70 10.31 -4.60 -3.78
CA LYS A 70 10.60 -4.72 -5.21
C LYS A 70 10.18 -6.08 -5.80
N ASP A 71 9.21 -6.74 -5.17
CA ASP A 71 8.65 -8.02 -5.63
C ASP A 71 7.53 -7.78 -6.64
N ARG A 72 7.96 -7.51 -7.90
CA ARG A 72 7.04 -7.26 -9.01
C ARG A 72 6.08 -8.42 -9.27
N ALA A 73 6.55 -9.65 -9.08
CA ALA A 73 5.73 -10.82 -9.32
C ALA A 73 4.56 -10.90 -8.34
N SER A 74 4.80 -10.67 -7.06
CA SER A 74 3.74 -10.61 -6.06
C SER A 74 2.81 -9.41 -6.25
N PHE A 75 3.36 -8.21 -6.55
CA PHE A 75 2.56 -7.06 -6.89
C PHE A 75 1.57 -7.37 -8.03
N ASN A 76 2.06 -7.90 -9.13
CA ASN A 76 1.24 -8.20 -10.30
C ASN A 76 0.13 -9.21 -9.99
N ARG A 77 0.40 -10.23 -9.16
CA ARG A 77 -0.63 -11.22 -8.76
C ARG A 77 -1.69 -10.57 -7.87
N ILE A 78 -1.28 -9.80 -6.85
CA ILE A 78 -2.19 -9.13 -5.93
C ILE A 78 -3.05 -8.12 -6.70
N TYR A 79 -2.43 -7.30 -7.53
CA TYR A 79 -3.16 -6.31 -8.34
C TYR A 79 -4.11 -6.96 -9.35
N LYS A 80 -3.69 -8.03 -10.02
CA LYS A 80 -4.57 -8.79 -10.93
C LYS A 80 -5.80 -9.29 -10.17
N TRP A 81 -5.61 -9.93 -9.02
CA TRP A 81 -6.72 -10.42 -8.21
C TRP A 81 -7.65 -9.29 -7.76
N THR A 82 -7.09 -8.18 -7.32
CA THR A 82 -7.85 -6.99 -6.89
C THR A 82 -8.73 -6.46 -8.03
N ARG A 83 -8.17 -6.35 -9.24
CA ARG A 83 -8.92 -5.92 -10.42
C ARG A 83 -10.07 -6.85 -10.76
N GLU A 84 -9.82 -8.15 -10.74
CA GLU A 84 -10.78 -9.16 -11.17
C GLU A 84 -11.90 -9.41 -10.15
N ASN A 85 -11.66 -9.13 -8.86
CA ASN A 85 -12.59 -9.50 -7.79
C ASN A 85 -13.14 -8.31 -6.99
N LEU A 86 -12.43 -7.19 -6.88
CA LEU A 86 -12.89 -6.03 -6.12
C LEU A 86 -13.20 -4.80 -7.00
N MET A 87 -12.42 -4.56 -8.06
CA MET A 87 -12.63 -3.43 -8.97
C MET A 87 -13.69 -3.74 -10.03
N VAL A 88 -14.85 -4.22 -9.58
CA VAL A 88 -15.96 -4.68 -10.42
C VAL A 88 -17.14 -3.71 -10.41
N ARG A 89 -16.97 -2.55 -9.79
CA ARG A 89 -17.97 -1.47 -9.75
C ARG A 89 -18.01 -0.74 -11.11
N ALA A 90 -19.06 0.01 -11.33
CA ALA A 90 -19.19 0.85 -12.53
C ALA A 90 -18.27 2.10 -12.48
N ASP A 91 -17.84 2.48 -11.28
CA ASP A 91 -16.86 3.54 -11.01
C ASP A 91 -15.44 2.94 -10.81
N PRO A 92 -14.39 3.76 -10.77
CA PRO A 92 -13.02 3.28 -10.54
C PRO A 92 -12.72 2.76 -9.12
N LEU A 93 -13.68 2.85 -8.17
CA LEU A 93 -13.48 2.43 -6.79
C LEU A 93 -13.63 0.92 -6.64
N SER A 94 -13.08 0.37 -5.57
CA SER A 94 -13.17 -1.06 -5.26
C SER A 94 -14.38 -1.38 -4.38
N ALA A 95 -15.04 -2.51 -4.60
CA ALA A 95 -15.86 -3.12 -3.56
C ALA A 95 -14.96 -3.45 -2.36
N TRP A 96 -15.42 -3.13 -1.14
CA TRP A 96 -14.50 -3.23 0.00
C TRP A 96 -14.33 -4.63 0.56
N GLN A 97 -15.33 -5.54 0.37
CA GLN A 97 -15.29 -6.86 1.01
C GLN A 97 -15.70 -7.98 0.06
N TRP A 98 -14.88 -9.03 0.05
CA TRP A 98 -15.07 -10.27 -0.69
C TRP A 98 -14.93 -11.47 0.25
N GLY A 99 -15.75 -12.50 0.07
CA GLY A 99 -15.72 -13.66 0.94
C GLY A 99 -16.77 -14.70 0.61
N MET A 100 -16.98 -15.66 1.52
CA MET A 100 -17.96 -16.72 1.35
C MET A 100 -19.36 -16.22 1.72
N ARG A 101 -20.27 -16.27 0.77
CA ARG A 101 -21.70 -16.01 0.97
C ARG A 101 -22.39 -17.13 1.71
N ILE A 102 -23.61 -16.90 2.20
CA ILE A 102 -24.44 -17.91 2.92
C ILE A 102 -24.67 -19.15 2.07
N ASN A 103 -24.75 -19.02 0.75
CA ASN A 103 -24.95 -20.13 -0.17
C ASN A 103 -23.67 -20.93 -0.45
N GLY A 104 -22.55 -20.63 0.22
CA GLY A 104 -21.25 -21.28 0.05
C GLY A 104 -20.42 -20.81 -1.16
N GLN A 105 -20.92 -19.85 -1.92
CA GLN A 105 -20.14 -19.27 -3.05
C GLN A 105 -19.23 -18.15 -2.55
N TRP A 106 -18.07 -18.05 -3.15
CA TRP A 106 -17.12 -16.97 -2.92
C TRP A 106 -17.41 -15.81 -3.89
N ASP A 107 -17.67 -14.61 -3.33
CA ASP A 107 -18.07 -13.45 -4.12
C ASP A 107 -17.97 -12.16 -3.29
N ILE A 108 -18.29 -11.01 -3.89
CA ILE A 108 -18.45 -9.74 -3.18
C ILE A 108 -19.52 -9.89 -2.10
N LEU A 109 -19.15 -9.55 -0.86
CA LEU A 109 -20.06 -9.49 0.27
C LEU A 109 -20.71 -8.13 0.41
N ASP A 110 -19.97 -7.06 0.10
CA ASP A 110 -20.45 -5.69 0.12
C ASP A 110 -19.82 -4.90 -1.03
N TYR A 111 -20.66 -4.34 -1.89
CA TYR A 111 -20.28 -3.53 -3.05
C TYR A 111 -19.95 -2.08 -2.69
N ASN A 112 -20.19 -1.63 -1.45
CA ASN A 112 -19.71 -0.30 -1.07
C ASN A 112 -18.19 -0.25 -1.23
N ASN A 113 -17.63 0.94 -1.34
CA ASN A 113 -16.18 1.11 -1.24
C ASN A 113 -15.77 1.38 0.21
N ALA A 114 -14.49 1.18 0.50
CA ALA A 114 -13.82 1.71 1.67
C ALA A 114 -12.72 2.66 1.19
N THR A 115 -12.84 3.93 1.53
CA THR A 115 -11.99 5.00 0.99
C THR A 115 -10.53 4.82 1.32
N ASP A 116 -10.21 4.27 2.48
CA ASP A 116 -8.85 3.91 2.91
C ASP A 116 -8.25 2.82 2.00
N GLY A 117 -9.03 1.78 1.67
CA GLY A 117 -8.61 0.74 0.74
C GLY A 117 -8.32 1.29 -0.66
N ASP A 118 -9.19 2.15 -1.19
CA ASP A 118 -8.99 2.80 -2.48
C ASP A 118 -7.75 3.71 -2.49
N LEU A 119 -7.51 4.45 -1.40
CA LEU A 119 -6.31 5.28 -1.24
C LEU A 119 -5.03 4.44 -1.22
N LEU A 120 -5.03 3.32 -0.50
CA LEU A 120 -3.88 2.41 -0.42
C LEU A 120 -3.59 1.77 -1.79
N ILE A 121 -4.61 1.34 -2.51
CA ILE A 121 -4.48 0.80 -3.87
C ILE A 121 -3.92 1.85 -4.81
N ALA A 122 -4.48 3.07 -4.82
CA ALA A 122 -4.00 4.15 -5.66
C ALA A 122 -2.54 4.51 -5.36
N TRP A 123 -2.17 4.58 -4.08
CA TRP A 123 -0.78 4.81 -3.67
C TRP A 123 0.15 3.69 -4.14
N ALA A 124 -0.23 2.44 -3.95
CA ALA A 124 0.58 1.31 -4.41
C ALA A 124 0.80 1.34 -5.93
N LEU A 125 -0.22 1.73 -6.70
CA LEU A 125 -0.14 1.87 -8.15
C LEU A 125 0.82 2.99 -8.56
N LEU A 126 0.81 4.15 -7.87
CA LEU A 126 1.74 5.26 -8.14
C LEU A 126 3.19 4.87 -7.86
N GLU A 127 3.44 4.24 -6.71
CA GLU A 127 4.78 3.75 -6.35
C GLU A 127 5.28 2.70 -7.36
N ALA A 128 4.41 1.78 -7.76
CA ALA A 128 4.72 0.76 -8.76
C ALA A 128 5.01 1.37 -10.13
N ALA A 129 4.21 2.36 -10.55
CA ALA A 129 4.41 3.08 -11.80
C ALA A 129 5.79 3.75 -11.86
N GLN A 130 6.19 4.39 -10.77
CA GLN A 130 7.49 5.03 -10.65
C GLN A 130 8.64 3.98 -10.62
N LEU A 131 8.50 2.96 -9.78
CA LEU A 131 9.55 1.96 -9.56
C LEU A 131 9.86 1.15 -10.82
N TRP A 132 8.83 0.79 -11.58
CA TRP A 132 8.96 -0.09 -12.75
C TRP A 132 8.78 0.63 -14.09
N SER A 133 8.63 1.97 -14.08
CA SER A 133 8.43 2.80 -15.27
C SER A 133 7.22 2.35 -16.12
N GLU A 134 6.10 2.10 -15.44
CA GLU A 134 4.82 1.67 -16.06
C GLU A 134 3.74 2.75 -15.94
N PRO A 135 3.65 3.68 -16.93
CA PRO A 135 2.72 4.81 -16.87
C PRO A 135 1.24 4.39 -16.76
N ASN A 136 0.86 3.26 -17.34
CA ASN A 136 -0.53 2.76 -17.25
C ASN A 136 -1.00 2.52 -15.81
N LEU A 137 -0.08 2.19 -14.88
CA LEU A 137 -0.41 2.05 -13.46
C LEU A 137 -0.73 3.42 -12.85
N ALA A 138 0.01 4.47 -13.25
CA ALA A 138 -0.27 5.83 -12.80
C ALA A 138 -1.63 6.33 -13.33
N ASP A 139 -1.97 6.06 -14.58
CA ASP A 139 -3.26 6.43 -15.17
C ASP A 139 -4.42 5.79 -14.38
N HIS A 140 -4.25 4.52 -13.99
CA HIS A 140 -5.26 3.82 -13.20
C HIS A 140 -5.37 4.42 -11.78
N ALA A 141 -4.25 4.72 -11.12
CA ALA A 141 -4.25 5.40 -9.83
C ALA A 141 -4.96 6.77 -9.89
N LEU A 142 -4.68 7.54 -10.94
CA LEU A 142 -5.31 8.85 -11.14
C LEU A 142 -6.81 8.74 -11.33
N SER A 143 -7.32 7.69 -11.98
CA SER A 143 -8.75 7.45 -12.10
C SER A 143 -9.43 7.20 -10.75
N ILE A 144 -8.79 6.40 -9.87
CA ILE A 144 -9.26 6.16 -8.50
C ILE A 144 -9.26 7.46 -7.70
N ILE A 145 -8.16 8.23 -7.75
CA ILE A 145 -8.03 9.51 -7.04
C ILE A 145 -9.08 10.51 -7.52
N ALA A 146 -9.38 10.54 -8.83
CA ALA A 146 -10.41 11.41 -9.39
C ALA A 146 -11.80 11.01 -8.84
N ALA A 147 -12.13 9.73 -8.77
CA ALA A 147 -13.38 9.25 -8.19
C ALA A 147 -13.49 9.60 -6.70
N ILE A 148 -12.44 9.37 -5.90
CA ILE A 148 -12.40 9.78 -4.49
C ILE A 148 -12.66 11.28 -4.36
N LYS A 149 -11.96 12.10 -5.13
CA LYS A 149 -12.09 13.56 -5.07
C LYS A 149 -13.49 14.03 -5.43
N ASN A 150 -14.10 13.44 -6.46
CA ASN A 150 -15.39 13.88 -6.98
C ASN A 150 -16.57 13.38 -6.13
N ASP A 151 -16.49 12.15 -5.64
CA ASP A 151 -17.63 11.46 -5.05
C ASP A 151 -17.55 11.31 -3.53
N LEU A 152 -16.34 11.34 -2.95
CA LEU A 152 -16.13 11.08 -1.53
C LEU A 152 -15.63 12.31 -0.75
N VAL A 153 -15.20 13.37 -1.41
CA VAL A 153 -14.85 14.64 -0.76
C VAL A 153 -16.03 15.59 -0.83
N ILE A 154 -16.71 15.77 0.29
CA ILE A 154 -17.88 16.66 0.38
C ILE A 154 -17.57 17.93 1.19
N LYS A 155 -18.32 19.00 0.94
CA LYS A 155 -18.29 20.18 1.79
C LYS A 155 -19.52 20.16 2.70
N LYS A 156 -19.30 20.08 4.01
CA LYS A 156 -20.36 20.09 5.01
C LYS A 156 -19.95 20.99 6.19
N TYR A 157 -20.85 21.83 6.67
CA TYR A 157 -20.58 22.82 7.75
C TYR A 157 -19.35 23.68 7.48
N GLY A 158 -19.14 24.11 6.24
CA GLY A 158 -17.99 24.94 5.82
C GLY A 158 -16.64 24.22 5.79
N ARG A 159 -16.59 22.91 6.02
CA ARG A 159 -15.37 22.07 6.00
C ARG A 159 -15.41 21.06 4.86
N MET A 160 -14.22 20.73 4.37
CA MET A 160 -14.06 19.58 3.47
C MET A 160 -13.95 18.30 4.32
N ILE A 161 -14.76 17.31 3.97
CA ILE A 161 -14.84 16.03 4.68
C ILE A 161 -14.61 14.93 3.66
N LEU A 162 -13.72 13.99 3.97
CA LEU A 162 -13.55 12.75 3.24
C LEU A 162 -14.47 11.70 3.85
N LEU A 163 -15.37 11.15 3.03
CA LEU A 163 -16.29 10.10 3.45
C LEU A 163 -15.55 8.75 3.55
N PRO A 164 -15.91 7.90 4.52
CA PRO A 164 -15.34 6.55 4.63
C PRO A 164 -15.73 5.61 3.48
N GLY A 165 -16.84 5.90 2.80
CA GLY A 165 -17.36 5.14 1.68
C GLY A 165 -18.48 5.88 0.97
N TYR A 166 -18.93 5.35 -0.17
CA TYR A 166 -19.92 5.99 -1.04
C TYR A 166 -21.34 5.94 -0.46
N PHE A 167 -21.77 4.76 0.03
CA PHE A 167 -23.11 4.57 0.56
C PHE A 167 -23.14 4.67 2.08
N GLY A 168 -24.19 5.33 2.62
CA GLY A 168 -24.49 5.35 4.05
C GLY A 168 -23.76 6.43 4.86
N PHE A 169 -22.89 7.24 4.26
CA PHE A 169 -22.07 8.24 4.97
C PHE A 169 -22.44 9.69 4.65
N SER A 170 -23.18 9.93 3.57
CA SER A 170 -23.77 11.24 3.26
C SER A 170 -25.21 11.25 3.80
N SER A 171 -25.41 11.68 5.05
CA SER A 171 -26.78 12.01 5.47
C SER A 171 -27.24 13.25 4.72
N PRO A 172 -28.46 13.27 4.16
CA PRO A 172 -29.08 14.52 3.72
C PRO A 172 -29.14 15.49 4.89
N GLU A 173 -28.96 16.76 4.62
CA GLU A 173 -29.17 17.86 5.58
C GLU A 173 -30.63 17.95 5.97
#